data_222b5beebd0bd558f301d25e1c3d84a2
#
_entry.id   222b5beebd0bd558f301d25e1c3d84a2
#
_cell.length_a   1.000
_cell.length_b   1.000
_cell.length_c   1.000
_cell.angle_alpha   90.00
_cell.angle_beta   90.00
_cell.angle_gamma   90.00
#
_symmetry.space_group_name_H-M   'P 1'
#
loop_
_entity.id
_entity.type
_entity.pdbx_description
1 polymer ?
#
loop_
_entity_poly.entity_id
_entity_poly.type
_entity_poly.pdbx_seq_one_letter_code
_entity_poly.pdbx_strand_id
1 'polypeptide(L)'
;PACRVELIEDFVTPENAGALLHGFDVVIDAIDNVRAKVAIAAICRQRRIPLVMAGGAGGKSDPARICVDDLARTLQDPLLSKVRARLRKEHGFTRDPKKKFGIEAVFSTEPLRYPAVQACDVESHADTTHAAPQGLACAGYGSSMAVTASVGLFCAARALERLLRAGARRLEHANAPATEIAS
;
A
#
# COMPACT_ATOMS: atom_id res chain seq x y z
N PRO A 1 4.42 25.56 6.34
CA PRO A 1 4.93 26.65 5.47
C PRO A 1 6.40 26.48 5.11
N ALA A 2 7.20 25.76 5.90
CA ALA A 2 8.62 25.54 5.66
C ALA A 2 8.96 24.13 5.09
N CYS A 3 7.96 23.37 4.66
CA CYS A 3 8.17 22.05 4.10
C CYS A 3 8.73 22.17 2.67
N ARG A 4 9.90 21.53 2.43
CA ARG A 4 10.43 21.38 1.08
C ARG A 4 9.68 20.25 0.39
N VAL A 5 9.07 20.56 -0.76
CA VAL A 5 8.39 19.61 -1.61
C VAL A 5 9.21 19.43 -2.88
N GLU A 6 9.49 18.18 -3.24
CA GLU A 6 10.14 17.80 -4.48
C GLU A 6 9.16 16.99 -5.33
N LEU A 7 8.85 17.48 -6.52
CA LEU A 7 7.93 16.84 -7.46
C LEU A 7 8.73 16.00 -8.46
N ILE A 8 8.30 14.78 -8.66
CA ILE A 8 8.86 13.85 -9.66
C ILE A 8 7.75 13.55 -10.66
N GLU A 9 7.89 14.07 -11.88
CA GLU A 9 6.92 13.90 -12.98
C GLU A 9 7.19 12.59 -13.73
N ASP A 10 7.15 11.45 -13.02
CA ASP A 10 7.37 10.14 -13.61
C ASP A 10 6.51 9.09 -12.91
N PHE A 11 6.16 8.03 -13.63
CA PHE A 11 5.51 6.87 -13.06
C PHE A 11 6.51 5.97 -12.36
N VAL A 12 6.18 5.51 -11.15
CA VAL A 12 6.99 4.50 -10.48
C VAL A 12 6.84 3.15 -11.18
N THR A 13 7.94 2.63 -11.66
CA THR A 13 8.03 1.32 -12.31
C THR A 13 9.01 0.41 -11.57
N PRO A 14 9.03 -0.91 -11.83
CA PRO A 14 10.04 -1.79 -11.26
C PRO A 14 11.48 -1.36 -11.57
N GLU A 15 11.68 -0.76 -12.74
CA GLU A 15 12.99 -0.36 -13.25
C GLU A 15 13.54 0.90 -12.54
N ASN A 16 12.68 1.89 -12.26
CA ASN A 16 13.08 3.17 -11.67
C ASN A 16 12.87 3.25 -10.16
N ALA A 17 12.04 2.39 -9.57
CA ALA A 17 11.70 2.42 -8.14
C ALA A 17 12.96 2.39 -7.24
N GLY A 18 14.01 1.67 -7.66
CA GLY A 18 15.29 1.62 -6.94
C GLY A 18 16.00 2.96 -6.87
N ALA A 19 15.94 3.74 -7.94
CA ALA A 19 16.53 5.09 -7.98
C ALA A 19 15.67 6.10 -7.22
N LEU A 20 14.34 5.98 -7.32
CA LEU A 20 13.41 6.93 -6.72
C LEU A 20 13.30 6.76 -5.19
N LEU A 21 13.38 5.53 -4.68
CA LEU A 21 13.14 5.22 -3.27
C LEU A 21 14.43 5.15 -2.46
N HIS A 22 15.18 6.25 -2.38
CA HIS A 22 16.39 6.32 -1.55
C HIS A 22 16.38 7.56 -0.65
N GLY A 23 16.98 7.44 0.53
CA GLY A 23 17.13 8.56 1.47
C GLY A 23 15.85 8.96 2.22
N PHE A 24 14.80 8.15 2.17
CA PHE A 24 13.56 8.41 2.88
C PHE A 24 13.49 7.67 4.22
N ASP A 25 12.97 8.33 5.24
CA ASP A 25 12.71 7.74 6.57
C ASP A 25 11.41 6.93 6.59
N VAL A 26 10.47 7.21 5.69
CA VAL A 26 9.21 6.48 5.52
C VAL A 26 8.70 6.67 4.09
N VAL A 27 8.01 5.66 3.57
CA VAL A 27 7.34 5.71 2.26
C VAL A 27 5.84 5.46 2.46
N ILE A 28 5.00 6.26 1.81
CA ILE A 28 3.56 6.00 1.65
C ILE A 28 3.33 5.60 0.20
N ASP A 29 2.73 4.43 -0.01
CA ASP A 29 2.34 3.94 -1.32
C ASP A 29 0.83 4.01 -1.48
N ALA A 30 0.37 4.96 -2.29
CA ALA A 30 -1.03 5.14 -2.68
C ALA A 30 -1.30 4.83 -4.17
N ILE A 31 -0.38 4.13 -4.83
CA ILE A 31 -0.46 3.80 -6.25
C ILE A 31 -1.48 2.67 -6.48
N ASP A 32 -2.25 2.75 -7.56
CA ASP A 32 -3.22 1.72 -7.94
C ASP A 32 -2.68 0.74 -9.02
N ASN A 33 -1.41 0.37 -8.90
CA ASN A 33 -0.75 -0.55 -9.83
C ASN A 33 -0.01 -1.65 -9.07
N VAL A 34 -0.38 -2.91 -9.33
CA VAL A 34 0.20 -4.07 -8.64
C VAL A 34 1.71 -4.19 -8.85
N ARG A 35 2.22 -3.90 -10.07
CA ARG A 35 3.65 -4.02 -10.37
C ARG A 35 4.47 -2.99 -9.59
N ALA A 36 4.02 -1.74 -9.60
CA ALA A 36 4.65 -0.66 -8.83
C ALA A 36 4.63 -0.96 -7.33
N LYS A 37 3.47 -1.36 -6.77
CA LYS A 37 3.35 -1.74 -5.35
C LYS A 37 4.30 -2.86 -4.95
N VAL A 38 4.44 -3.87 -5.78
CA VAL A 38 5.36 -5.00 -5.54
C VAL A 38 6.81 -4.52 -5.54
N ALA A 39 7.21 -3.69 -6.51
CA ALA A 39 8.56 -3.13 -6.57
C ALA A 39 8.89 -2.25 -5.36
N ILE A 40 7.97 -1.34 -5.00
CA ILE A 40 8.10 -0.48 -3.81
C ILE A 40 8.27 -1.34 -2.56
N ALA A 41 7.40 -2.34 -2.36
CA ALA A 41 7.45 -3.22 -1.20
C ALA A 41 8.75 -4.01 -1.09
N ALA A 42 9.24 -4.54 -2.22
CA ALA A 42 10.49 -5.29 -2.27
C ALA A 42 11.70 -4.41 -1.93
N ILE A 43 11.77 -3.21 -2.51
CA ILE A 43 12.86 -2.25 -2.27
C ILE A 43 12.83 -1.73 -0.84
N CYS A 44 11.66 -1.33 -0.34
CA CYS A 44 11.51 -0.85 1.04
C CYS A 44 11.95 -1.91 2.05
N ARG A 45 11.57 -3.19 1.82
CA ARG A 45 12.04 -4.31 2.65
C ARG A 45 13.55 -4.49 2.59
N GLN A 46 14.14 -4.49 1.39
CA GLN A 46 15.58 -4.66 1.19
C GLN A 46 16.37 -3.55 1.91
N ARG A 47 15.89 -2.31 1.80
CA ARG A 47 16.55 -1.12 2.37
C ARG A 47 16.12 -0.82 3.82
N ARG A 48 15.23 -1.62 4.38
CA ARG A 48 14.66 -1.42 5.72
C ARG A 48 13.96 -0.06 5.89
N ILE A 49 13.35 0.45 4.81
CA ILE A 49 12.56 1.67 4.84
C ILE A 49 11.13 1.29 5.29
N PRO A 50 10.60 1.90 6.35
CA PRO A 50 9.20 1.70 6.74
C PRO A 50 8.25 2.06 5.60
N LEU A 51 7.29 1.18 5.32
CA LEU A 51 6.31 1.35 4.25
C LEU A 51 4.90 1.29 4.83
N VAL A 52 4.08 2.28 4.46
CA VAL A 52 2.64 2.31 4.66
C VAL A 52 1.97 2.21 3.29
N MET A 53 1.21 1.15 3.06
CA MET A 53 0.60 0.85 1.77
C MET A 53 -0.91 1.02 1.83
N ALA A 54 -1.47 1.86 0.96
CA ALA A 54 -2.91 1.99 0.80
C ALA A 54 -3.48 0.82 -0.02
N GLY A 55 -4.63 0.30 0.40
CA GLY A 55 -5.43 -0.65 -0.37
C GLY A 55 -6.30 0.01 -1.43
N GLY A 56 -7.09 -0.80 -2.13
CA GLY A 56 -8.04 -0.33 -3.13
C GLY A 56 -9.30 0.27 -2.49
N ALA A 57 -9.75 1.42 -2.99
CA ALA A 57 -10.95 2.11 -2.53
C ALA A 57 -12.17 1.92 -3.45
N GLY A 58 -11.97 1.36 -4.65
CA GLY A 58 -13.05 1.13 -5.62
C GLY A 58 -14.15 0.22 -5.08
N GLY A 59 -15.41 0.58 -5.30
CA GLY A 59 -16.58 -0.18 -4.87
C GLY A 59 -16.82 -0.20 -3.36
N LYS A 60 -16.21 0.73 -2.61
CA LYS A 60 -16.34 0.88 -1.15
C LYS A 60 -16.91 2.25 -0.79
N SER A 61 -17.75 2.30 0.22
CA SER A 61 -18.48 3.50 0.62
C SER A 61 -18.47 3.78 2.13
N ASP A 62 -18.13 2.78 2.95
CA ASP A 62 -18.18 2.87 4.40
C ASP A 62 -16.78 3.13 5.00
N PRO A 63 -16.47 4.37 5.41
CA PRO A 63 -15.19 4.69 6.02
C PRO A 63 -14.98 4.05 7.40
N ALA A 64 -16.05 3.65 8.09
CA ALA A 64 -15.94 3.00 9.39
C ALA A 64 -15.33 1.58 9.31
N ARG A 65 -15.24 1.01 8.11
CA ARG A 65 -14.62 -0.29 7.87
C ARG A 65 -13.12 -0.22 7.50
N ILE A 66 -12.55 0.97 7.55
CA ILE A 66 -11.12 1.13 7.34
C ILE A 66 -10.37 0.62 8.55
N CYS A 67 -9.35 -0.16 8.31
CA CYS A 67 -8.47 -0.71 9.33
C CYS A 67 -7.00 -0.68 8.89
N VAL A 68 -6.12 -0.90 9.86
CA VAL A 68 -4.67 -0.95 9.69
C VAL A 68 -4.17 -2.27 10.22
N ASP A 69 -3.50 -3.05 9.38
CA ASP A 69 -2.82 -4.29 9.79
C ASP A 69 -1.61 -4.54 8.87
N ASP A 70 -0.86 -5.60 9.17
CA ASP A 70 0.21 -6.06 8.28
C ASP A 70 -0.36 -6.52 6.92
N LEU A 71 0.33 -6.21 5.84
CA LEU A 71 -0.07 -6.60 4.49
C LEU A 71 -0.38 -8.10 4.36
N ALA A 72 0.31 -8.97 5.12
CA ALA A 72 0.06 -10.41 5.10
C ALA A 72 -1.35 -10.80 5.56
N ARG A 73 -2.02 -9.93 6.34
CA ARG A 73 -3.31 -10.17 7.00
C ARG A 73 -4.49 -9.41 6.40
N THR A 74 -4.25 -8.62 5.35
CA THR A 74 -5.32 -7.83 4.72
C THR A 74 -6.42 -8.72 4.12
N LEU A 75 -7.67 -8.28 4.24
CA LEU A 75 -8.87 -8.98 3.81
C LEU A 75 -9.70 -8.10 2.87
N GLN A 76 -10.57 -8.69 2.07
CA GLN A 76 -11.55 -7.98 1.22
C GLN A 76 -10.93 -6.91 0.30
N ASP A 77 -9.66 -7.09 -0.08
CA ASP A 77 -8.93 -6.17 -0.95
C ASP A 77 -8.23 -6.94 -2.09
N PRO A 78 -8.81 -6.95 -3.29
CA PRO A 78 -8.25 -7.65 -4.43
C PRO A 78 -6.90 -7.11 -4.90
N LEU A 79 -6.67 -5.78 -4.77
CA LEU A 79 -5.40 -5.15 -5.12
C LEU A 79 -4.28 -5.70 -4.23
N LEU A 80 -4.46 -5.60 -2.91
CA LEU A 80 -3.48 -6.10 -1.95
C LEU A 80 -3.34 -7.63 -1.98
N SER A 81 -4.40 -8.36 -2.32
CA SER A 81 -4.33 -9.82 -2.52
C SER A 81 -3.38 -10.19 -3.66
N LYS A 82 -3.47 -9.48 -4.80
CA LYS A 82 -2.55 -9.66 -5.94
C LYS A 82 -1.12 -9.29 -5.56
N VAL A 83 -0.94 -8.19 -4.82
CA VAL A 83 0.38 -7.77 -4.31
C VAL A 83 1.00 -8.85 -3.42
N ARG A 84 0.24 -9.37 -2.42
CA ARG A 84 0.72 -10.46 -1.55
C ARG A 84 1.13 -11.70 -2.33
N ALA A 85 0.31 -12.10 -3.29
CA ALA A 85 0.59 -13.28 -4.12
C ALA A 85 1.92 -13.14 -4.88
N ARG A 86 2.14 -11.96 -5.49
CA ARG A 86 3.38 -11.70 -6.23
C ARG A 86 4.59 -11.55 -5.32
N LEU A 87 4.49 -10.87 -4.18
CA LEU A 87 5.57 -10.77 -3.22
C LEU A 87 6.03 -12.14 -2.71
N ARG A 88 5.09 -13.08 -2.50
CA ARG A 88 5.42 -14.47 -2.14
C ARG A 88 6.09 -15.23 -3.28
N LYS A 89 5.64 -15.02 -4.51
CA LYS A 89 6.14 -15.73 -5.70
C LYS A 89 7.50 -15.21 -6.15
N GLU A 90 7.67 -13.88 -6.18
CA GLU A 90 8.76 -13.20 -6.88
C GLU A 90 9.87 -12.69 -5.93
N HIS A 91 9.52 -12.41 -4.66
CA HIS A 91 10.43 -11.75 -3.71
C HIS A 91 10.65 -12.53 -2.39
N GLY A 92 10.28 -13.79 -2.33
CA GLY A 92 10.56 -14.66 -1.18
C GLY A 92 9.87 -14.23 0.12
N PHE A 93 8.74 -13.51 0.05
CA PHE A 93 7.94 -13.22 1.24
C PHE A 93 7.32 -14.49 1.79
N THR A 94 7.19 -14.55 3.12
CA THR A 94 6.73 -15.74 3.83
C THR A 94 5.33 -16.20 3.38
N ARG A 95 5.15 -17.51 3.32
CA ARG A 95 3.83 -18.15 3.12
C ARG A 95 3.17 -18.55 4.44
N ASP A 96 3.93 -18.51 5.53
CA ASP A 96 3.44 -18.83 6.86
C ASP A 96 2.41 -17.77 7.31
N PRO A 97 1.14 -18.16 7.56
CA PRO A 97 0.09 -17.22 7.94
C PRO A 97 0.33 -16.57 9.31
N LYS A 98 1.17 -17.15 10.15
CA LYS A 98 1.54 -16.59 11.47
C LYS A 98 2.60 -15.49 11.36
N LYS A 99 3.36 -15.46 10.28
CA LYS A 99 4.44 -14.49 10.09
C LYS A 99 3.97 -13.25 9.34
N LYS A 100 4.42 -12.08 9.79
CA LYS A 100 4.15 -10.78 9.17
C LYS A 100 5.11 -10.52 8.01
N PHE A 101 4.67 -9.68 7.07
CA PHE A 101 5.54 -9.12 6.04
C PHE A 101 6.38 -7.95 6.55
N GLY A 102 5.94 -7.29 7.62
CA GLY A 102 6.56 -6.08 8.13
C GLY A 102 6.18 -4.83 7.34
N ILE A 103 5.15 -4.92 6.49
CA ILE A 103 4.60 -3.81 5.72
C ILE A 103 3.23 -3.49 6.28
N GLU A 104 3.03 -2.25 6.68
CA GLU A 104 1.76 -1.78 7.21
C GLU A 104 0.83 -1.44 6.06
N ALA A 105 -0.41 -1.93 6.10
CA ALA A 105 -1.43 -1.67 5.10
C ALA A 105 -2.63 -0.98 5.72
N VAL A 106 -3.14 0.04 5.03
CA VAL A 106 -4.41 0.72 5.34
C VAL A 106 -5.42 0.30 4.29
N PHE A 107 -6.49 -0.38 4.69
CA PHE A 107 -7.46 -0.97 3.76
C PHE A 107 -8.84 -1.03 4.40
N SER A 108 -9.88 -1.22 3.58
CA SER A 108 -11.23 -1.42 4.10
C SER A 108 -11.61 -2.90 4.06
N THR A 109 -12.24 -3.36 5.12
CA THR A 109 -12.84 -4.70 5.22
C THR A 109 -14.21 -4.78 4.57
N GLU A 110 -14.70 -3.71 3.97
CA GLU A 110 -15.96 -3.71 3.23
C GLU A 110 -15.86 -4.63 2.01
N PRO A 111 -16.80 -5.56 1.81
CA PRO A 111 -16.87 -6.34 0.58
C PRO A 111 -17.06 -5.43 -0.63
N LEU A 112 -16.48 -5.81 -1.77
CA LEU A 112 -16.68 -5.06 -3.01
C LEU A 112 -18.14 -5.12 -3.43
N ARG A 113 -18.70 -3.94 -3.74
CA ARG A 113 -20.00 -3.82 -4.36
C ARG A 113 -19.81 -3.67 -5.86
N TYR A 114 -20.26 -4.66 -6.61
CA TYR A 114 -20.29 -4.58 -8.06
C TYR A 114 -21.48 -3.71 -8.48
N PRO A 115 -21.34 -2.83 -9.48
CA PRO A 115 -22.49 -2.16 -10.07
C PRO A 115 -23.48 -3.20 -10.53
N ALA A 116 -24.78 -2.97 -10.27
CA ALA A 116 -25.80 -3.77 -10.90
C ALA A 116 -25.62 -3.66 -12.43
N VAL A 117 -25.46 -4.79 -13.10
CA VAL A 117 -25.47 -4.83 -14.56
C VAL A 117 -26.87 -4.34 -14.96
N GLN A 118 -26.98 -3.08 -15.43
CA GLN A 118 -28.17 -2.67 -16.14
C GLN A 118 -28.19 -3.56 -17.39
N ALA A 119 -29.17 -4.46 -17.41
CA ALA A 119 -29.55 -5.16 -18.63
C ALA A 119 -30.06 -4.09 -19.62
N CYS A 120 -29.14 -3.48 -20.35
CA CYS A 120 -29.48 -2.83 -21.62
C CYS A 120 -29.78 -4.00 -22.57
N ASP A 121 -31.01 -4.07 -23.04
CA ASP A 121 -31.45 -4.95 -24.11
C ASP A 121 -30.47 -4.83 -25.29
N VAL A 122 -29.57 -5.75 -25.41
CA VAL A 122 -28.80 -5.97 -26.64
C VAL A 122 -29.02 -7.43 -27.01
N GLU A 123 -29.85 -7.57 -28.03
CA GLU A 123 -30.05 -8.82 -28.74
C GLU A 123 -28.71 -9.48 -29.10
N SER A 124 -28.61 -10.72 -28.71
CA SER A 124 -27.79 -11.80 -29.24
C SER A 124 -26.66 -11.45 -30.22
N HIS A 125 -25.41 -11.49 -29.76
CA HIS A 125 -24.35 -12.17 -30.48
C HIS A 125 -23.46 -12.90 -29.46
N ALA A 126 -23.52 -14.22 -29.53
CA ALA A 126 -22.63 -15.13 -28.82
C ALA A 126 -21.20 -14.89 -29.31
N ASP A 127 -20.35 -14.52 -28.44
CA ASP A 127 -18.91 -14.68 -28.32
C ASP A 127 -18.31 -13.43 -27.64
N THR A 128 -18.16 -13.49 -26.34
CA THR A 128 -17.10 -12.70 -25.68
C THR A 128 -16.86 -13.17 -24.27
N THR A 129 -15.74 -13.80 -24.08
CA THR A 129 -15.01 -13.82 -22.82
C THR A 129 -14.80 -12.38 -22.37
N HIS A 130 -15.68 -11.86 -21.48
CA HIS A 130 -15.48 -10.57 -20.86
C HIS A 130 -14.29 -10.65 -19.88
N ALA A 131 -13.09 -10.48 -20.42
CA ALA A 131 -11.94 -10.09 -19.65
C ALA A 131 -12.22 -8.67 -19.11
N ALA A 132 -12.38 -8.53 -17.80
CA ALA A 132 -12.42 -7.22 -17.15
C ALA A 132 -11.22 -6.39 -17.62
N PRO A 133 -11.38 -5.07 -17.90
CA PRO A 133 -10.30 -4.23 -18.37
C PRO A 133 -9.09 -4.37 -17.45
N GLN A 134 -7.98 -4.87 -17.97
CA GLN A 134 -6.73 -4.97 -17.23
C GLN A 134 -6.15 -3.56 -17.12
N GLY A 135 -6.18 -2.98 -15.92
CA GLY A 135 -5.39 -1.75 -15.72
C GLY A 135 -5.77 -0.86 -14.55
N LEU A 136 -7.01 -0.69 -14.21
CA LEU A 136 -7.41 0.18 -13.10
C LEU A 136 -8.30 -0.60 -12.14
N ALA A 137 -7.88 -0.73 -10.88
CA ALA A 137 -8.66 -1.41 -9.84
C ALA A 137 -10.02 -0.73 -9.58
N CYS A 138 -10.19 0.49 -10.07
CA CYS A 138 -11.44 1.27 -10.00
C CYS A 138 -12.28 1.22 -11.28
N ALA A 139 -11.90 0.48 -12.33
CA ALA A 139 -12.62 0.45 -13.60
C ALA A 139 -14.07 -0.02 -13.39
N GLY A 140 -15.01 0.89 -13.49
CA GLY A 140 -16.45 0.64 -13.39
C GLY A 140 -17.08 0.70 -12.00
N TYR A 141 -16.29 0.79 -10.89
CA TYR A 141 -16.87 0.76 -9.52
C TYR A 141 -17.10 2.14 -8.91
N GLY A 142 -16.41 3.16 -9.39
CA GLY A 142 -16.34 4.44 -8.71
C GLY A 142 -15.66 4.33 -7.34
N SER A 143 -15.41 5.48 -6.73
CA SER A 143 -14.84 5.56 -5.38
C SER A 143 -15.54 6.64 -4.57
N SER A 144 -15.76 6.40 -3.28
CA SER A 144 -16.29 7.38 -2.35
C SER A 144 -15.15 8.23 -1.77
N MET A 145 -15.28 9.56 -1.83
CA MET A 145 -14.32 10.46 -1.19
C MET A 145 -14.20 10.20 0.32
N ALA A 146 -15.29 9.82 0.98
CA ALA A 146 -15.26 9.47 2.39
C ALA A 146 -14.30 8.32 2.69
N VAL A 147 -14.17 7.35 1.77
CA VAL A 147 -13.21 6.24 1.91
C VAL A 147 -11.81 6.67 1.49
N THR A 148 -11.64 7.30 0.33
CA THR A 148 -10.32 7.66 -0.19
C THR A 148 -9.61 8.68 0.70
N ALA A 149 -10.30 9.73 1.14
CA ALA A 149 -9.73 10.73 2.04
C ALA A 149 -9.37 10.12 3.40
N SER A 150 -10.26 9.29 3.96
CA SER A 150 -9.99 8.61 5.24
C SER A 150 -8.78 7.68 5.15
N VAL A 151 -8.67 6.86 4.10
CA VAL A 151 -7.48 6.02 3.87
C VAL A 151 -6.21 6.88 3.80
N GLY A 152 -6.25 8.01 3.08
CA GLY A 152 -5.12 8.94 3.00
C GLY A 152 -4.71 9.50 4.37
N LEU A 153 -5.68 9.93 5.19
CA LEU A 153 -5.44 10.42 6.55
C LEU A 153 -4.86 9.33 7.47
N PHE A 154 -5.38 8.09 7.39
CA PHE A 154 -4.80 6.97 8.11
C PHE A 154 -3.36 6.70 7.68
N CYS A 155 -3.07 6.69 6.37
CA CYS A 155 -1.69 6.52 5.87
C CYS A 155 -0.76 7.60 6.40
N ALA A 156 -1.18 8.87 6.38
CA ALA A 156 -0.40 9.99 6.89
C ALA A 156 -0.15 9.86 8.40
N ALA A 157 -1.17 9.54 9.18
CA ALA A 157 -1.04 9.34 10.63
C ALA A 157 -0.05 8.21 10.96
N ARG A 158 -0.13 7.08 10.23
CA ARG A 158 0.80 5.95 10.43
C ARG A 158 2.24 6.30 10.05
N ALA A 159 2.43 7.06 8.95
CA ALA A 159 3.75 7.53 8.55
C ALA A 159 4.36 8.47 9.60
N LEU A 160 3.59 9.44 10.11
CA LEU A 160 4.03 10.34 11.17
C LEU A 160 4.41 9.57 12.45
N GLU A 161 3.63 8.59 12.85
CA GLU A 161 3.96 7.74 14.00
C GLU A 161 5.29 7.00 13.82
N ARG A 162 5.56 6.50 12.60
CA ARG A 162 6.85 5.85 12.27
C ARG A 162 8.02 6.83 12.38
N LEU A 163 7.86 8.04 11.88
CA LEU A 163 8.88 9.10 11.97
C LEU A 163 9.17 9.47 13.41
N LEU A 164 8.15 9.70 14.23
CA LEU A 164 8.30 10.04 15.63
C LEU A 164 9.02 8.95 16.43
N ARG A 165 8.65 7.69 16.21
CA ARG A 165 9.31 6.55 16.86
C ARG A 165 10.77 6.40 16.43
N ALA A 166 11.09 6.68 15.17
CA ALA A 166 12.48 6.65 14.68
C ALA A 166 13.30 7.79 15.29
N GLY A 167 12.74 8.98 15.39
CA GLY A 167 13.36 10.14 16.03
C GLY A 167 13.65 9.90 17.51
N ALA A 168 12.69 9.36 18.26
CA ALA A 168 12.85 9.04 19.68
C ALA A 168 14.01 8.06 19.91
N ARG A 169 14.10 7.00 19.12
CA ARG A 169 15.21 6.02 19.22
C ARG A 169 16.58 6.63 18.91
N ARG A 170 16.66 7.55 17.92
CA ARG A 170 17.92 8.26 17.61
C ARG A 170 18.38 9.10 18.81
N LEU A 171 17.46 9.79 19.49
CA LEU A 171 17.76 10.59 20.69
C LEU A 171 18.20 9.70 21.86
N GLU A 172 17.54 8.58 22.10
CA GLU A 172 17.92 7.62 23.13
C GLU A 172 19.34 7.08 22.91
N HIS A 173 19.70 6.71 21.67
CA HIS A 173 21.05 6.26 21.34
C HIS A 173 22.09 7.36 21.45
N ALA A 174 21.76 8.61 21.13
CA ALA A 174 22.68 9.74 21.24
C ALA A 174 22.97 10.11 22.72
N ASN A 175 22.01 9.84 23.62
CA ASN A 175 22.12 10.13 25.05
C ASN A 175 22.58 8.93 25.90
N ALA A 176 22.83 7.75 25.29
CA ALA A 176 23.35 6.59 26.00
C ALA A 176 24.80 6.90 26.47
N PRO A 177 25.11 6.74 27.79
CA PRO A 177 26.46 6.96 28.28
C PRO A 177 27.42 5.98 27.59
N ALA A 178 28.56 6.51 27.13
CA ALA A 178 29.64 5.66 26.64
C ALA A 178 30.05 4.71 27.77
N THR A 179 29.73 3.44 27.62
CA THR A 179 30.18 2.41 28.58
C THR A 179 31.71 2.36 28.43
N GLU A 180 32.42 2.88 29.44
CA GLU A 180 33.87 2.73 29.57
C GLU A 180 34.18 1.25 29.49
N ILE A 181 34.85 0.87 28.41
CA ILE A 181 35.52 -0.43 28.31
C ILE A 181 36.75 -0.28 29.19
N ALA A 182 36.59 -0.57 30.49
CA ALA A 182 37.70 -0.73 31.38
C ALA A 182 38.37 -2.09 31.12
N SER A 183 39.61 -2.01 30.83
CA SER A 183 40.72 -2.95 30.62
C SER A 183 40.57 -4.32 31.26
#